data_2765c8992659cf457bff1a6646e89958
#
_entry.id   2765c8992659cf457bff1a6646e89958
#
_cell.length_a   1.000
_cell.length_b   1.000
_cell.length_c   1.000
_cell.angle_alpha   90.00
_cell.angle_beta   90.00
_cell.angle_gamma   90.00
#
_symmetry.space_group_name_H-M   'P 1'
#
loop_
_entity.id
_entity.type
_entity.pdbx_description
1 polymer ?
#
loop_
_entity_poly.entity_id
_entity_poly.type
_entity_poly.pdbx_seq_one_letter_code
_entity_poly.pdbx_strand_id
1 'polypeptide(L)'
;MGRFRFVIFYIVCGLAAAATHVLVDPTSPVPTVGASGAISGLLGAYLLLYPRVRVKYLFIFIIFFKVIPIPAWAALLFWFAVQVVTGLPQLNQVNPEVSGGVAVWAHVGGFVAGLVLVKLFENRELVRRRTLISDARGVWE
;
A
#
# COMPACT_ATOMS: atom_id res chain seq x y z
N MET A 1 -14.89 -6.41 2.45
CA MET A 1 -15.11 -6.24 3.92
C MET A 1 -16.36 -5.41 4.15
N GLY A 2 -17.07 -5.60 5.28
CA GLY A 2 -18.08 -4.65 5.75
C GLY A 2 -17.40 -3.44 6.43
N ARG A 3 -18.17 -2.37 6.71
CA ARG A 3 -17.61 -1.11 7.27
C ARG A 3 -16.84 -1.33 8.58
N PHE A 4 -17.39 -2.12 9.50
CA PHE A 4 -16.75 -2.39 10.80
C PHE A 4 -15.43 -3.18 10.65
N ARG A 5 -15.43 -4.25 9.83
CA ARG A 5 -14.20 -5.00 9.55
C ARG A 5 -13.13 -4.16 8.85
N PHE A 6 -13.54 -3.22 8.00
CA PHE A 6 -12.63 -2.30 7.36
C PHE A 6 -11.91 -1.40 8.37
N VAL A 7 -12.64 -0.83 9.33
CA VAL A 7 -12.04 0.03 10.37
C VAL A 7 -11.03 -0.76 11.21
N ILE A 8 -11.39 -1.98 11.65
CA ILE A 8 -10.47 -2.83 12.42
C ILE A 8 -9.24 -3.17 11.57
N PHE A 9 -9.43 -3.60 10.34
CA PHE A 9 -8.33 -3.90 9.42
C PHE A 9 -7.38 -2.72 9.25
N TYR A 10 -7.93 -1.53 9.03
CA TYR A 10 -7.17 -0.28 8.89
C TYR A 10 -6.33 0.02 10.12
N ILE A 11 -6.92 -0.07 11.32
CA ILE A 11 -6.22 0.15 12.58
C ILE A 11 -5.11 -0.88 12.79
N VAL A 12 -5.40 -2.17 12.56
CA VAL A 12 -4.41 -3.24 12.72
C VAL A 12 -3.22 -3.06 11.76
N CYS A 13 -3.49 -2.70 10.49
CA CYS A 13 -2.41 -2.37 9.55
C CYS A 13 -1.58 -1.16 10.00
N GLY A 14 -2.23 -0.14 10.57
CA GLY A 14 -1.55 1.03 11.13
C GLY A 14 -0.66 0.69 12.33
N LEU A 15 -1.15 -0.15 13.23
CA LEU A 15 -0.35 -0.63 14.38
C LEU A 15 0.84 -1.49 13.92
N ALA A 16 0.63 -2.38 12.94
CA ALA A 16 1.70 -3.17 12.35
C ALA A 16 2.76 -2.30 11.66
N ALA A 17 2.32 -1.24 10.96
CA ALA A 17 3.19 -0.26 10.35
C ALA A 17 4.06 0.45 11.39
N ALA A 18 3.44 0.97 12.46
CA ALA A 18 4.15 1.63 13.54
C ALA A 18 5.13 0.69 14.26
N ALA A 19 4.70 -0.55 14.55
CA ALA A 19 5.57 -1.55 15.16
C ALA A 19 6.79 -1.87 14.27
N THR A 20 6.60 -2.01 12.96
CA THR A 20 7.70 -2.26 12.02
C THR A 20 8.70 -1.11 12.02
N HIS A 21 8.24 0.13 12.04
CA HIS A 21 9.12 1.31 12.09
C HIS A 21 9.95 1.32 13.35
N VAL A 22 9.33 1.13 14.52
CA VAL A 22 10.01 1.10 15.82
C VAL A 22 11.00 -0.06 15.94
N LEU A 23 10.67 -1.24 15.38
CA LEU A 23 11.56 -2.41 15.41
C LEU A 23 12.79 -2.22 14.53
N VAL A 24 12.66 -1.51 13.42
CA VAL A 24 13.79 -1.26 12.49
C VAL A 24 14.68 -0.13 13.00
N ASP A 25 14.10 0.92 13.55
CA ASP A 25 14.85 2.05 14.09
C ASP A 25 14.21 2.53 15.42
N PRO A 26 14.57 1.87 16.55
CA PRO A 26 14.03 2.23 17.87
C PRO A 26 14.43 3.62 18.34
N THR A 27 15.49 4.18 17.77
CA THR A 27 16.08 5.48 18.17
C THR A 27 15.76 6.60 17.20
N SER A 28 14.94 6.32 16.20
CA SER A 28 14.56 7.31 15.17
C SER A 28 13.99 8.59 15.80
N PRO A 29 14.56 9.75 15.52
CA PRO A 29 13.99 11.02 15.94
C PRO A 29 12.77 11.42 15.07
N VAL A 30 12.52 10.70 13.99
CA VAL A 30 11.43 10.99 13.06
C VAL A 30 10.11 10.51 13.66
N PRO A 31 9.19 11.41 13.99
CA PRO A 31 7.89 11.01 14.51
C PRO A 31 7.11 10.25 13.46
N THR A 32 6.64 9.05 13.79
CA THR A 32 5.76 8.26 12.91
C THR A 32 4.35 8.83 12.97
N VAL A 33 4.13 9.92 12.25
CA VAL A 33 2.83 10.59 12.20
C VAL A 33 2.17 10.32 10.85
N GLY A 34 0.92 9.89 10.89
CA GLY A 34 0.09 9.82 9.71
C GLY A 34 -0.51 8.44 9.41
N ALA A 35 -1.59 8.49 8.67
CA ALA A 35 -2.37 7.34 8.26
C ALA A 35 -1.70 6.50 7.14
N SER A 36 -0.56 6.94 6.61
CA SER A 36 0.06 6.38 5.39
C SER A 36 0.47 4.91 5.54
N GLY A 37 0.91 4.50 6.74
CA GLY A 37 1.22 3.09 7.03
C GLY A 37 -0.03 2.20 6.96
N ALA A 38 -1.16 2.66 7.50
CA ALA A 38 -2.43 1.94 7.39
C ALA A 38 -2.95 1.93 5.94
N ILE A 39 -2.77 3.03 5.20
CA ILE A 39 -3.11 3.10 3.76
C ILE A 39 -2.25 2.11 2.96
N SER A 40 -0.97 1.97 3.29
CA SER A 40 -0.10 0.96 2.69
C SER A 40 -0.65 -0.46 2.88
N GLY A 41 -1.25 -0.74 4.04
CA GLY A 41 -1.96 -2.00 4.28
C GLY A 41 -3.17 -2.20 3.35
N LEU A 42 -3.92 -1.12 3.06
CA LEU A 42 -4.98 -1.19 2.06
C LEU A 42 -4.43 -1.48 0.65
N LEU A 43 -3.28 -0.91 0.29
CA LEU A 43 -2.63 -1.17 -1.00
C LEU A 43 -2.16 -2.63 -1.10
N GLY A 44 -1.60 -3.19 -0.02
CA GLY A 44 -1.26 -4.61 0.06
C GLY A 44 -2.49 -5.52 -0.10
N ALA A 45 -3.58 -5.19 0.59
CA ALA A 45 -4.85 -5.91 0.45
C ALA A 45 -5.42 -5.79 -0.97
N TYR A 46 -5.32 -4.61 -1.58
CA TYR A 46 -5.80 -4.35 -2.93
C TYR A 46 -5.04 -5.18 -3.97
N LEU A 47 -3.72 -5.32 -3.80
CA LEU A 47 -2.87 -6.15 -4.67
C LEU A 47 -3.38 -7.59 -4.76
N LEU A 48 -3.80 -8.19 -3.64
CA LEU A 48 -4.32 -9.56 -3.62
C LEU A 48 -5.77 -9.68 -4.14
N LEU A 49 -6.61 -8.70 -3.81
CA LEU A 49 -8.03 -8.78 -4.15
C LEU A 49 -8.31 -8.35 -5.61
N TYR A 50 -7.53 -7.42 -6.13
CA TYR A 50 -7.81 -6.77 -7.42
C TYR A 50 -6.55 -6.55 -8.29
N PRO A 51 -5.71 -7.59 -8.53
CA PRO A 51 -4.41 -7.42 -9.19
C PRO A 51 -4.52 -6.95 -10.64
N ARG A 52 -5.61 -7.31 -11.32
CA ARG A 52 -5.82 -7.03 -12.76
C ARG A 52 -6.54 -5.72 -13.06
N VAL A 53 -7.04 -5.03 -12.02
CA VAL A 53 -7.67 -3.71 -12.22
C VAL A 53 -6.66 -2.76 -12.84
N ARG A 54 -7.09 -2.00 -13.84
CA ARG A 54 -6.25 -0.98 -14.49
C ARG A 54 -6.36 0.35 -13.76
N VAL A 55 -5.26 0.82 -13.21
CA VAL A 55 -5.13 2.14 -12.63
C VAL A 55 -4.73 3.11 -13.73
N LYS A 56 -5.56 4.13 -13.94
CA LYS A 56 -5.31 5.16 -14.96
C LYS A 56 -4.36 6.21 -14.40
N TYR A 57 -3.14 6.26 -14.92
CA TYR A 57 -2.17 7.29 -14.61
C TYR A 57 -2.29 8.42 -15.61
N LEU A 58 -2.48 9.64 -15.11
CA LEU A 58 -2.48 10.85 -15.91
C LEU A 58 -1.06 11.44 -15.91
N PHE A 59 -0.41 11.41 -17.06
CA PHE A 59 0.86 12.11 -17.27
C PHE A 59 0.58 13.49 -17.90
N ILE A 60 1.11 14.53 -17.24
CA ILE A 60 0.96 15.91 -17.68
C ILE A 60 2.35 16.41 -18.10
N PHE A 61 2.54 16.63 -19.37
CA PHE A 61 3.74 17.26 -19.93
C PHE A 61 3.35 18.61 -20.51
N ILE A 62 3.57 19.68 -19.75
CA ILE A 62 3.29 21.07 -20.13
C ILE A 62 1.88 21.26 -20.73
N ILE A 63 1.69 20.91 -22.01
CA ILE A 63 0.41 21.01 -22.76
C ILE A 63 -0.14 19.66 -23.23
N PHE A 64 0.61 18.57 -23.03
CA PHE A 64 0.17 17.23 -23.44
C PHE A 64 -0.30 16.42 -22.25
N PHE A 65 -1.50 15.84 -22.40
CA PHE A 65 -2.09 14.96 -21.39
C PHE A 65 -2.15 13.54 -21.96
N LYS A 66 -1.55 12.59 -21.26
CA LYS A 66 -1.60 11.18 -21.64
C LYS A 66 -2.09 10.33 -20.48
N VAL A 67 -3.14 9.57 -20.70
CA VAL A 67 -3.65 8.59 -19.73
C VAL A 67 -3.11 7.22 -20.11
N ILE A 68 -2.36 6.60 -19.21
CA ILE A 68 -1.79 5.27 -19.39
C ILE A 68 -2.45 4.33 -18.36
N PRO A 69 -3.19 3.29 -18.82
CA PRO A 69 -3.72 2.28 -17.91
C PRO A 69 -2.63 1.29 -17.54
N ILE A 70 -2.30 1.19 -16.27
CA ILE A 70 -1.31 0.25 -15.72
C ILE A 70 -2.05 -0.74 -14.81
N PRO A 71 -1.82 -2.06 -14.93
CA PRO A 71 -2.45 -3.02 -14.05
C PRO A 71 -2.01 -2.76 -12.59
N ALA A 72 -2.95 -2.91 -11.65
CA ALA A 72 -2.72 -2.57 -10.25
C ALA A 72 -1.52 -3.32 -9.65
N TRP A 73 -1.34 -4.61 -10.02
CA TRP A 73 -0.20 -5.38 -9.54
C TRP A 73 1.15 -4.73 -9.91
N ALA A 74 1.28 -4.23 -11.15
CA ALA A 74 2.54 -3.61 -11.59
C ALA A 74 2.79 -2.28 -10.87
N ALA A 75 1.76 -1.45 -10.76
CA ALA A 75 1.84 -0.17 -10.07
C ALA A 75 2.18 -0.33 -8.57
N LEU A 76 1.51 -1.27 -7.89
CA LEU A 76 1.69 -1.50 -6.47
C LEU A 76 3.00 -2.18 -6.13
N LEU A 77 3.45 -3.15 -6.93
CA LEU A 77 4.76 -3.78 -6.74
C LEU A 77 5.90 -2.80 -7.04
N PHE A 78 5.76 -1.96 -8.07
CA PHE A 78 6.74 -0.90 -8.33
C PHE A 78 6.83 0.06 -7.15
N TRP A 79 5.68 0.55 -6.66
CA TRP A 79 5.64 1.43 -5.48
C TRP A 79 6.29 0.77 -4.26
N PHE A 80 5.97 -0.50 -4.00
CA PHE A 80 6.54 -1.26 -2.88
C PHE A 80 8.06 -1.44 -3.03
N ALA A 81 8.54 -1.77 -4.24
CA ALA A 81 9.97 -1.89 -4.52
C ALA A 81 10.71 -0.57 -4.24
N VAL A 82 10.13 0.56 -4.64
CA VAL A 82 10.68 1.89 -4.32
C VAL A 82 10.78 2.08 -2.81
N GLN A 83 9.74 1.71 -2.04
CA GLN A 83 9.80 1.80 -0.57
C GLN A 83 10.97 0.96 0.00
N VAL A 84 11.12 -0.29 -0.43
CA VAL A 84 12.21 -1.16 0.05
C VAL A 84 13.57 -0.56 -0.30
N VAL A 85 13.79 -0.17 -1.56
CA VAL A 85 15.08 0.37 -2.01
C VAL A 85 15.44 1.67 -1.27
N THR A 86 14.48 2.57 -1.07
CA THR A 86 14.72 3.82 -0.33
C THR A 86 14.91 3.60 1.18
N GLY A 87 14.40 2.50 1.72
CA GLY A 87 14.60 2.12 3.12
C GLY A 87 15.94 1.45 3.43
N LEU A 88 16.60 0.81 2.44
CA LEU A 88 17.87 0.09 2.65
C LEU A 88 18.98 0.92 3.30
N PRO A 89 19.22 2.20 2.91
CA PRO A 89 20.24 3.03 3.55
C PRO A 89 19.99 3.26 5.04
N GLN A 90 18.74 3.26 5.49
CA GLN A 90 18.38 3.43 6.91
C GLN A 90 18.83 2.23 7.75
N LEU A 91 18.85 1.01 7.18
CA LEU A 91 19.33 -0.18 7.88
C LEU A 91 20.85 -0.14 8.17
N ASN A 92 21.60 0.53 7.30
CA ASN A 92 23.06 0.59 7.39
C ASN A 92 23.56 1.83 8.15
N GLN A 93 22.68 2.68 8.67
CA GLN A 93 23.00 3.94 9.39
C GLN A 93 23.98 4.86 8.62
N VAL A 94 24.03 4.75 7.30
CA VAL A 94 25.07 5.40 6.49
C VAL A 94 24.91 6.93 6.40
N ASN A 95 23.71 7.47 6.62
CA ASN A 95 23.46 8.91 6.75
C ASN A 95 22.07 9.20 7.32
N PRO A 96 21.95 9.54 8.61
CA PRO A 96 20.66 9.86 9.24
C PRO A 96 19.97 11.08 8.62
N GLU A 97 20.74 12.01 8.03
CA GLU A 97 20.23 13.26 7.46
C GLU A 97 19.54 13.10 6.08
N VAL A 98 19.76 11.98 5.39
CA VAL A 98 19.22 11.75 4.04
C VAL A 98 17.84 11.08 4.08
N SER A 99 17.42 10.55 5.21
CA SER A 99 16.09 9.95 5.37
C SER A 99 15.03 11.04 5.54
N GLY A 100 14.66 11.69 4.46
CA GLY A 100 13.73 12.83 4.41
C GLY A 100 12.36 12.62 5.05
N GLY A 101 12.31 12.42 6.37
CA GLY A 101 11.09 12.47 7.18
C GLY A 101 10.00 11.43 6.88
N VAL A 102 10.22 10.50 5.97
CA VAL A 102 9.24 9.47 5.62
C VAL A 102 9.57 8.17 6.33
N ALA A 103 8.65 7.68 7.14
CA ALA A 103 8.76 6.39 7.82
C ALA A 103 8.57 5.23 6.79
N VAL A 104 9.57 5.01 5.94
CA VAL A 104 9.51 4.05 4.83
C VAL A 104 9.20 2.64 5.34
N TRP A 105 9.80 2.24 6.44
CA TRP A 105 9.57 0.93 7.06
C TRP A 105 8.16 0.78 7.61
N ALA A 106 7.52 1.87 8.02
CA ALA A 106 6.09 1.83 8.35
C ALA A 106 5.24 1.48 7.10
N HIS A 107 5.60 2.00 5.93
CA HIS A 107 4.91 1.65 4.69
C HIS A 107 5.12 0.17 4.32
N VAL A 108 6.35 -0.32 4.43
CA VAL A 108 6.67 -1.73 4.17
C VAL A 108 5.90 -2.65 5.12
N GLY A 109 5.95 -2.36 6.42
CA GLY A 109 5.23 -3.14 7.44
C GLY A 109 3.72 -3.13 7.25
N GLY A 110 3.14 -1.96 6.99
CA GLY A 110 1.72 -1.83 6.69
C GLY A 110 1.31 -2.63 5.46
N PHE A 111 2.06 -2.52 4.37
CA PHE A 111 1.79 -3.23 3.12
C PHE A 111 1.81 -4.75 3.31
N VAL A 112 2.84 -5.28 3.97
CA VAL A 112 2.97 -6.71 4.26
C VAL A 112 1.84 -7.18 5.19
N ALA A 113 1.53 -6.41 6.25
CA ALA A 113 0.41 -6.72 7.13
C ALA A 113 -0.91 -6.80 6.35
N GLY A 114 -1.15 -5.86 5.44
CA GLY A 114 -2.33 -5.86 4.58
C GLY A 114 -2.41 -7.08 3.67
N LEU A 115 -1.30 -7.49 3.06
CA LEU A 115 -1.21 -8.72 2.26
C LEU A 115 -1.60 -9.96 3.06
N VAL A 116 -1.04 -10.10 4.26
CA VAL A 116 -1.24 -11.29 5.11
C VAL A 116 -2.65 -11.34 5.69
N LEU A 117 -3.11 -10.20 6.22
CA LEU A 117 -4.34 -10.14 7.00
C LEU A 117 -5.60 -10.05 6.15
N VAL A 118 -5.53 -9.61 4.89
CA VAL A 118 -6.72 -9.37 4.07
C VAL A 118 -7.64 -10.59 3.97
N LYS A 119 -7.09 -11.79 3.94
CA LYS A 119 -7.86 -13.05 3.86
C LYS A 119 -8.74 -13.30 5.08
N LEU A 120 -8.33 -12.82 6.25
CA LEU A 120 -9.12 -12.91 7.50
C LEU A 120 -10.28 -11.91 7.51
N PHE A 121 -10.09 -10.76 6.87
CA PHE A 121 -11.05 -9.66 6.89
C PHE A 121 -11.93 -9.60 5.64
N GLU A 122 -11.58 -10.31 4.56
CA GLU A 122 -12.36 -10.30 3.34
C GLU A 122 -13.76 -10.91 3.55
N ASN A 123 -14.73 -10.30 2.90
CA ASN A 123 -16.03 -10.93 2.71
C ASN A 123 -16.08 -11.48 1.29
N ARG A 124 -15.94 -12.81 1.16
CA ARG A 124 -15.85 -13.51 -0.13
C ARG A 124 -17.06 -13.26 -1.02
N GLU A 125 -18.24 -13.15 -0.45
CA GLU A 125 -19.47 -12.85 -1.20
C GLU A 125 -19.42 -11.45 -1.82
N LEU A 126 -18.96 -10.43 -1.07
CA LEU A 126 -18.82 -9.08 -1.59
C LEU A 126 -17.72 -8.97 -2.66
N VAL A 127 -16.62 -9.69 -2.49
CA VAL A 127 -15.55 -9.74 -3.50
C VAL A 127 -16.07 -10.38 -4.78
N ARG A 128 -16.69 -11.56 -4.67
CA ARG A 128 -17.27 -12.28 -5.82
C ARG A 128 -18.29 -11.45 -6.58
N ARG A 129 -19.23 -10.79 -5.88
CA ARG A 129 -20.22 -9.91 -6.52
C ARG A 129 -19.58 -8.78 -7.30
N ARG A 130 -18.55 -8.15 -6.75
CA ARG A 130 -17.83 -7.08 -7.45
C ARG A 130 -17.10 -7.59 -8.69
N THR A 131 -16.43 -8.73 -8.61
CA THR A 131 -15.77 -9.34 -9.77
C THR A 131 -16.76 -9.61 -10.88
N LEU A 132 -17.91 -10.24 -10.59
CA LEU A 132 -18.96 -10.52 -11.57
C LEU A 132 -19.51 -9.24 -12.22
N ILE A 133 -19.72 -8.17 -11.45
CA ILE A 133 -20.21 -6.89 -12.00
C ILE A 133 -19.14 -6.22 -12.88
N SER A 134 -17.88 -6.34 -12.51
CA SER A 134 -16.77 -5.75 -13.27
C SER A 134 -16.54 -6.48 -14.59
N ASP A 135 -16.59 -7.81 -14.57
CA ASP A 135 -16.49 -8.65 -15.77
C ASP A 135 -17.65 -8.36 -16.73
N ALA A 136 -18.88 -8.26 -16.21
CA ALA A 136 -20.07 -7.94 -17.00
C ALA A 136 -20.04 -6.53 -17.62
N ARG A 137 -19.23 -5.60 -17.08
CA ARG A 137 -19.09 -4.22 -17.56
C ARG A 137 -17.82 -3.98 -18.37
N GLY A 138 -16.99 -5.00 -18.60
CA GLY A 138 -15.70 -4.84 -19.30
C GLY A 138 -14.74 -3.86 -18.58
N VAL A 139 -14.87 -3.68 -17.26
CA VAL A 139 -14.09 -2.67 -16.52
C VAL A 139 -12.61 -3.05 -16.39
N TRP A 140 -12.27 -4.30 -16.72
CA TRP A 140 -10.90 -4.82 -16.66
C TRP A 140 -10.11 -4.68 -17.97
N GLU A 141 -10.77 -4.26 -19.07
CA GLU A 141 -10.16 -4.09 -20.39
C GLU A 141 -9.55 -2.69 -20.63
#